data_15451c87fe1bbaec23d4d46d49585006
#
_entry.id   15451c87fe1bbaec23d4d46d49585006
#
_cell.length_a   1.000
_cell.length_b   1.000
_cell.length_c   1.000
_cell.angle_alpha   90.00
_cell.angle_beta   90.00
_cell.angle_gamma   90.00
#
_symmetry.space_group_name_H-M   'P 1'
#
loop_
_entity.id
_entity.type
_entity.pdbx_description
1 polymer ?
#
loop_
_entity_poly.entity_id
_entity_poly.type
_entity_poly.pdbx_seq_one_letter_code
_entity_poly.pdbx_strand_id
1 'polypeptide(L)'
;EDSIRVYLQEIGRIRLLRPDEEIELARKIADLLHLEEIAAQFESDNGKLPDTKEWAALVEMPVIRFRRRLMLGRRAKEKMVQSNLRLVVSIAKKYRNRGLSFQDLIQEGSLGLIRAAEKFDHEKGYKFSTYATWWIRQAITRAIADQSRTIRLPVHLYETISRIKKTTKVLSQEFGRKPTEEEIAESMEMTIEKLRFIAKSAQLPISLE
;
A
#
# COMPACT_ATOMS: atom_id res chain seq x y z
N GLU A 1 9.69 -21.91 -2.44
CA GLU A 1 10.09 -21.87 -3.88
C GLU A 1 8.91 -22.09 -4.83
N ASP A 2 8.00 -23.03 -4.51
CA ASP A 2 6.82 -23.29 -5.35
C ASP A 2 5.88 -22.10 -5.43
N SER A 3 5.73 -21.34 -4.33
CA SER A 3 4.87 -20.14 -4.31
C SER A 3 5.42 -19.03 -5.22
N ILE A 4 6.74 -18.90 -5.28
CA ILE A 4 7.38 -17.92 -6.17
C ILE A 4 7.18 -18.32 -7.62
N ARG A 5 7.31 -19.60 -7.93
CA ARG A 5 7.11 -20.11 -9.30
C ARG A 5 5.68 -19.84 -9.77
N VAL A 6 4.69 -20.11 -8.93
CA VAL A 6 3.27 -19.84 -9.24
C VAL A 6 3.06 -18.35 -9.46
N TYR A 7 3.62 -17.51 -8.60
CA TYR A 7 3.54 -16.06 -8.73
C TYR A 7 4.13 -15.58 -10.07
N LEU A 8 5.32 -16.07 -10.43
CA LEU A 8 5.97 -15.69 -11.70
C LEU A 8 5.14 -16.11 -12.92
N GLN A 9 4.48 -17.27 -12.85
CA GLN A 9 3.60 -17.72 -13.91
C GLN A 9 2.37 -16.81 -14.03
N GLU A 10 1.78 -16.43 -12.91
CA GLU A 10 0.60 -15.56 -12.89
C GLU A 10 0.90 -14.18 -13.46
N ILE A 11 1.98 -13.55 -13.04
CA ILE A 11 2.34 -12.21 -13.54
C ILE A 11 2.76 -12.25 -15.01
N GLY A 12 3.29 -13.39 -15.48
CA GLY A 12 3.67 -13.59 -16.86
C GLY A 12 2.51 -13.58 -17.84
N ARG A 13 1.29 -13.83 -17.34
CA ARG A 13 0.05 -13.82 -18.15
C ARG A 13 -0.54 -12.45 -18.33
N ILE A 14 -0.10 -11.47 -17.54
CA ILE A 14 -0.63 -10.12 -17.57
C ILE A 14 -0.05 -9.39 -18.78
N ARG A 15 -0.93 -8.79 -19.58
CA ARG A 15 -0.54 -8.04 -20.78
C ARG A 15 0.15 -6.74 -20.40
N LEU A 16 1.18 -6.38 -21.16
CA LEU A 16 1.83 -5.08 -21.03
C LEU A 16 0.87 -3.97 -21.49
N LEU A 17 0.96 -2.83 -20.84
CA LEU A 17 0.15 -1.67 -21.21
C LEU A 17 0.76 -0.91 -22.37
N ARG A 18 -0.10 -0.40 -23.25
CA ARG A 18 0.30 0.56 -24.27
C ARG A 18 0.45 1.94 -23.64
N PRO A 19 1.24 2.85 -24.24
CA PRO A 19 1.39 4.21 -23.69
C PRO A 19 0.08 4.97 -23.48
N ASP A 20 -0.88 4.82 -24.40
CA ASP A 20 -2.20 5.47 -24.29
C ASP A 20 -3.00 4.92 -23.11
N GLU A 21 -2.92 3.61 -22.87
CA GLU A 21 -3.55 2.98 -21.73
C GLU A 21 -2.94 3.45 -20.40
N GLU A 22 -1.62 3.60 -20.38
CA GLU A 22 -0.89 4.10 -19.20
C GLU A 22 -1.36 5.50 -18.82
N ILE A 23 -1.50 6.38 -19.78
CA ILE A 23 -1.96 7.76 -19.56
C ILE A 23 -3.39 7.76 -19.01
N GLU A 24 -4.27 6.95 -19.60
CA GLU A 24 -5.65 6.87 -19.15
C GLU A 24 -5.75 6.36 -17.71
N LEU A 25 -4.99 5.30 -17.38
CA LEU A 25 -4.95 4.78 -16.02
C LEU A 25 -4.39 5.83 -15.04
N ALA A 26 -3.33 6.54 -15.44
CA ALA A 26 -2.73 7.57 -14.62
C ALA A 26 -3.72 8.70 -14.29
N ARG A 27 -4.56 9.08 -15.26
CA ARG A 27 -5.60 10.10 -15.03
C ARG A 27 -6.63 9.64 -14.00
N LYS A 28 -7.05 8.37 -14.09
CA LYS A 28 -8.02 7.80 -13.15
C LYS A 28 -7.44 7.68 -11.75
N ILE A 29 -6.15 7.35 -11.65
CA ILE A 29 -5.44 7.27 -10.37
C ILE A 29 -5.31 8.66 -9.76
N ALA A 30 -4.95 9.66 -10.56
CA ALA A 30 -4.87 11.05 -10.10
C ALA A 30 -6.22 11.54 -9.56
N ASP A 31 -7.30 11.17 -10.21
CA ASP A 31 -8.65 11.48 -9.77
C ASP A 31 -8.98 10.81 -8.43
N LEU A 32 -8.61 9.53 -8.29
CA LEU A 32 -8.78 8.80 -7.02
C LEU A 32 -8.02 9.48 -5.89
N LEU A 33 -6.77 9.87 -6.13
CA LEU A 33 -5.95 10.56 -5.13
C LEU A 33 -6.56 11.89 -4.71
N HIS A 34 -7.14 12.61 -5.67
CA HIS A 34 -7.84 13.85 -5.37
C HIS A 34 -9.04 13.61 -4.45
N LEU A 35 -9.82 12.57 -4.72
CA LEU A 35 -10.94 12.18 -3.87
C LEU A 35 -10.49 11.77 -2.46
N GLU A 36 -9.37 11.05 -2.39
CA GLU A 36 -8.80 10.63 -1.11
C GLU A 36 -8.26 11.82 -0.31
N GLU A 37 -7.70 12.84 -0.98
CA GLU A 37 -7.28 14.08 -0.31
C GLU A 37 -8.46 14.81 0.31
N ILE A 38 -9.59 14.83 -0.37
CA ILE A 38 -10.82 15.44 0.15
C ILE A 38 -11.28 14.70 1.41
N ALA A 39 -11.22 13.36 1.40
CA ALA A 39 -11.56 12.55 2.56
C ALA A 39 -10.57 12.80 3.71
N ALA A 40 -9.28 12.91 3.41
CA ALA A 40 -8.26 13.19 4.41
C ALA A 40 -8.45 14.56 5.06
N GLN A 41 -8.82 15.56 4.28
CA GLN A 41 -9.12 16.90 4.79
C GLN A 41 -10.35 16.88 5.70
N PHE A 42 -11.36 16.14 5.30
CA PHE A 42 -12.55 15.95 6.13
C PHE A 42 -12.19 15.28 7.46
N GLU A 43 -11.35 14.27 7.44
CA GLU A 43 -10.88 13.60 8.65
C GLU A 43 -10.14 14.56 9.56
N SER A 44 -9.27 15.38 8.99
CA SER A 44 -8.53 16.40 9.73
C SER A 44 -9.46 17.41 10.43
N ASP A 45 -10.53 17.80 9.74
CA ASP A 45 -11.47 18.80 10.27
C ASP A 45 -12.50 18.23 11.25
N ASN A 46 -12.86 16.97 11.11
CA ASN A 46 -13.97 16.35 11.83
C ASN A 46 -13.57 15.19 12.75
N GLY A 47 -12.32 14.76 12.73
CA GLY A 47 -11.83 13.69 13.59
C GLY A 47 -12.19 12.28 13.14
N LYS A 48 -12.88 12.14 12.02
CA LYS A 48 -13.24 10.83 11.43
C LYS A 48 -13.32 10.94 9.92
N LEU A 49 -13.11 9.83 9.24
CA LEU A 49 -13.29 9.77 7.79
C LEU A 49 -14.75 9.95 7.42
N PRO A 50 -15.06 10.58 6.27
CA PRO A 50 -16.43 10.69 5.82
C PRO A 50 -16.95 9.31 5.42
N ASP A 51 -18.24 9.05 5.67
CA ASP A 51 -18.87 7.88 5.08
C ASP A 51 -19.10 8.15 3.57
N THR A 52 -19.57 7.15 2.84
CA THR A 52 -19.74 7.27 1.39
C THR A 52 -20.70 8.40 1.02
N LYS A 53 -21.77 8.58 1.79
CA LYS A 53 -22.78 9.62 1.59
C LYS A 53 -22.19 11.01 1.79
N GLU A 54 -21.48 11.20 2.91
CA GLU A 54 -20.81 12.46 3.23
C GLU A 54 -19.76 12.80 2.18
N TRP A 55 -18.99 11.81 1.78
CA TRP A 55 -17.93 11.98 0.79
C TRP A 55 -18.49 12.37 -0.57
N ALA A 56 -19.54 11.70 -1.03
CA ALA A 56 -20.24 12.06 -2.27
C ALA A 56 -20.76 13.49 -2.24
N ALA A 57 -21.31 13.89 -1.08
CA ALA A 57 -21.81 15.26 -0.89
C ALA A 57 -20.70 16.30 -0.98
N LEU A 58 -19.51 15.99 -0.46
CA LEU A 58 -18.35 16.89 -0.54
C LEU A 58 -17.93 17.18 -1.98
N VAL A 59 -18.14 16.24 -2.90
CA VAL A 59 -17.80 16.41 -4.31
C VAL A 59 -19.03 16.68 -5.17
N GLU A 60 -20.17 16.96 -4.52
CA GLU A 60 -21.42 17.34 -5.17
C GLU A 60 -21.90 16.33 -6.21
N MET A 61 -21.83 15.04 -5.87
CA MET A 61 -22.22 13.94 -6.77
C MET A 61 -23.27 13.03 -6.10
N PRO A 62 -24.17 12.46 -6.91
CA PRO A 62 -25.02 11.37 -6.42
C PRO A 62 -24.17 10.19 -5.96
N VAL A 63 -24.60 9.50 -4.91
CA VAL A 63 -23.84 8.39 -4.31
C VAL A 63 -23.46 7.30 -5.32
N ILE A 64 -24.39 6.94 -6.20
CA ILE A 64 -24.14 5.88 -7.20
C ILE A 64 -23.01 6.27 -8.16
N ARG A 65 -23.03 7.51 -8.65
CA ARG A 65 -21.99 8.02 -9.55
C ARG A 65 -20.64 8.13 -8.82
N PHE A 66 -20.68 8.58 -7.59
CA PHE A 66 -19.49 8.71 -6.76
C PHE A 66 -18.83 7.35 -6.53
N ARG A 67 -19.60 6.32 -6.16
CA ARG A 67 -19.10 4.95 -5.97
C ARG A 67 -18.44 4.42 -7.24
N ARG A 68 -19.05 4.68 -8.39
CA ARG A 68 -18.50 4.26 -9.68
C ARG A 68 -17.15 4.94 -9.93
N ARG A 69 -17.06 6.22 -9.64
CA ARG A 69 -15.83 7.00 -9.81
C ARG A 69 -14.70 6.44 -8.95
N LEU A 70 -14.98 6.13 -7.67
CA LEU A 70 -14.02 5.49 -6.78
C LEU A 70 -13.57 4.14 -7.30
N MET A 71 -14.52 3.33 -7.74
CA MET A 71 -14.23 1.99 -8.24
C MET A 71 -13.33 2.04 -9.47
N LEU A 72 -13.59 2.95 -10.40
CA LEU A 72 -12.78 3.11 -11.61
C LEU A 72 -11.35 3.52 -11.27
N GLY A 73 -11.19 4.42 -10.30
CA GLY A 73 -9.86 4.83 -9.84
C GLY A 73 -9.11 3.69 -9.18
N ARG A 74 -9.77 2.93 -8.32
CA ARG A 74 -9.17 1.78 -7.63
C ARG A 74 -8.77 0.67 -8.59
N ARG A 75 -9.62 0.39 -9.57
CA ARG A 75 -9.30 -0.59 -10.62
C ARG A 75 -8.15 -0.15 -11.50
N ALA A 76 -8.09 1.15 -11.81
CA ALA A 76 -6.99 1.70 -12.59
C ALA A 76 -5.66 1.55 -11.86
N LYS A 77 -5.64 1.84 -10.57
CA LYS A 77 -4.45 1.68 -9.72
C LYS A 77 -4.01 0.22 -9.68
N GLU A 78 -4.93 -0.69 -9.44
CA GLU A 78 -4.66 -2.12 -9.41
C GLU A 78 -4.09 -2.61 -10.75
N LYS A 79 -4.69 -2.19 -11.86
CA LYS A 79 -4.22 -2.57 -13.20
C LYS A 79 -2.83 -2.03 -13.51
N MET A 80 -2.56 -0.77 -13.14
CA MET A 80 -1.24 -0.16 -13.33
C MET A 80 -0.17 -0.96 -12.57
N VAL A 81 -0.46 -1.33 -11.33
CA VAL A 81 0.46 -2.11 -10.50
C VAL A 81 0.66 -3.52 -11.09
N GLN A 82 -0.42 -4.23 -11.36
CA GLN A 82 -0.36 -5.59 -11.90
C GLN A 82 0.43 -5.68 -13.20
N SER A 83 0.26 -4.71 -14.08
CA SER A 83 0.91 -4.69 -15.38
C SER A 83 2.42 -4.44 -15.29
N ASN A 84 2.92 -4.03 -14.14
CA ASN A 84 4.34 -3.71 -13.92
C ASN A 84 5.00 -4.60 -12.88
N LEU A 85 4.35 -5.68 -12.45
CA LEU A 85 4.94 -6.61 -11.48
C LEU A 85 6.17 -7.33 -12.02
N ARG A 86 6.23 -7.58 -13.33
CA ARG A 86 7.43 -8.15 -13.95
C ARG A 86 8.64 -7.23 -13.81
N LEU A 87 8.41 -5.93 -13.86
CA LEU A 87 9.46 -4.93 -13.63
C LEU A 87 10.02 -5.06 -12.21
N VAL A 88 9.14 -5.23 -11.22
CA VAL A 88 9.56 -5.45 -9.84
C VAL A 88 10.47 -6.66 -9.72
N VAL A 89 10.08 -7.77 -10.34
CA VAL A 89 10.86 -9.02 -10.30
C VAL A 89 12.23 -8.82 -10.95
N SER A 90 12.27 -8.16 -12.10
CA SER A 90 13.53 -7.93 -12.81
C SER A 90 14.51 -7.09 -12.00
N ILE A 91 14.01 -6.10 -11.28
CA ILE A 91 14.85 -5.26 -10.41
C ILE A 91 15.25 -6.04 -9.16
N ALA A 92 14.33 -6.76 -8.53
CA ALA A 92 14.58 -7.55 -7.32
C ALA A 92 15.69 -8.59 -7.56
N LYS A 93 15.75 -9.18 -8.74
CA LYS A 93 16.80 -10.15 -9.09
C LYS A 93 18.21 -9.60 -8.93
N LYS A 94 18.40 -8.29 -9.11
CA LYS A 94 19.72 -7.64 -8.98
C LYS A 94 20.16 -7.48 -7.54
N TYR A 95 19.28 -7.67 -6.61
CA TYR A 95 19.55 -7.46 -5.17
C TYR A 95 19.55 -8.75 -4.37
N ARG A 96 19.59 -9.89 -5.02
CA ARG A 96 19.71 -11.20 -4.37
C ARG A 96 21.02 -11.31 -3.58
N ASN A 97 21.02 -12.14 -2.56
CA ASN A 97 22.19 -12.45 -1.73
C ASN A 97 22.73 -11.25 -0.93
N ARG A 98 21.84 -10.33 -0.56
CA ARG A 98 22.19 -9.17 0.27
C ARG A 98 21.46 -9.16 1.61
N GLY A 99 20.95 -10.32 2.01
CA GLY A 99 20.37 -10.49 3.33
C GLY A 99 18.85 -10.58 3.39
N LEU A 100 18.14 -10.18 2.34
CA LEU A 100 16.69 -10.37 2.24
C LEU A 100 16.37 -11.51 1.29
N SER A 101 15.31 -12.26 1.60
CA SER A 101 14.84 -13.30 0.70
C SER A 101 14.31 -12.66 -0.60
N PHE A 102 14.30 -13.44 -1.68
CA PHE A 102 13.77 -12.95 -2.94
C PHE A 102 12.29 -12.53 -2.82
N GLN A 103 11.53 -13.29 -2.05
CA GLN A 103 10.13 -12.99 -1.77
C GLN A 103 9.99 -11.63 -1.07
N ASP A 104 10.83 -11.34 -0.08
CA ASP A 104 10.83 -10.05 0.61
C ASP A 104 11.21 -8.91 -0.31
N LEU A 105 12.19 -9.14 -1.20
CA LEU A 105 12.59 -8.14 -2.19
C LEU A 105 11.43 -7.80 -3.12
N ILE A 106 10.69 -8.81 -3.58
CA ILE A 106 9.52 -8.61 -4.44
C ILE A 106 8.43 -7.82 -3.69
N GLN A 107 8.19 -8.15 -2.43
CA GLN A 107 7.18 -7.44 -1.62
C GLN A 107 7.55 -5.98 -1.43
N GLU A 108 8.79 -5.71 -1.06
CA GLU A 108 9.25 -4.33 -0.87
C GLU A 108 9.23 -3.54 -2.17
N GLY A 109 9.68 -4.16 -3.25
CA GLY A 109 9.63 -3.57 -4.58
C GLY A 109 8.19 -3.27 -5.03
N SER A 110 7.26 -4.15 -4.70
CA SER A 110 5.84 -3.97 -5.03
C SER A 110 5.24 -2.78 -4.29
N LEU A 111 5.65 -2.56 -3.03
CA LEU A 111 5.23 -1.37 -2.28
C LEU A 111 5.78 -0.11 -2.94
N GLY A 112 7.02 -0.14 -3.42
CA GLY A 112 7.60 0.97 -4.18
C GLY A 112 6.82 1.24 -5.47
N LEU A 113 6.42 0.20 -6.16
CA LEU A 113 5.61 0.31 -7.38
C LEU A 113 4.24 0.97 -7.09
N ILE A 114 3.60 0.59 -5.99
CA ILE A 114 2.33 1.19 -5.58
C ILE A 114 2.50 2.70 -5.34
N ARG A 115 3.57 3.10 -4.66
CA ARG A 115 3.86 4.51 -4.44
C ARG A 115 4.13 5.25 -5.75
N ALA A 116 4.82 4.60 -6.69
CA ALA A 116 5.05 5.17 -8.01
C ALA A 116 3.73 5.46 -8.71
N ALA A 117 2.79 4.50 -8.68
CA ALA A 117 1.48 4.67 -9.29
C ALA A 117 0.71 5.86 -8.68
N GLU A 118 0.84 6.05 -7.36
CA GLU A 118 0.18 7.14 -6.66
C GLU A 118 0.80 8.51 -6.93
N LYS A 119 2.07 8.57 -7.31
CA LYS A 119 2.80 9.83 -7.49
C LYS A 119 3.12 10.16 -8.95
N PHE A 120 2.75 9.28 -9.87
CA PHE A 120 3.07 9.47 -11.27
C PHE A 120 2.30 10.63 -11.88
N ASP A 121 3.04 11.52 -12.54
CA ASP A 121 2.47 12.63 -13.31
C ASP A 121 2.72 12.37 -14.80
N HIS A 122 1.67 11.95 -15.50
CA HIS A 122 1.73 11.61 -16.91
C HIS A 122 2.05 12.83 -17.80
N GLU A 123 1.85 14.05 -17.30
CA GLU A 123 2.10 15.28 -18.07
C GLU A 123 3.58 15.61 -18.20
N LYS A 124 4.44 14.95 -17.40
CA LYS A 124 5.89 15.21 -17.44
C LYS A 124 6.62 14.50 -18.58
N GLY A 125 5.94 13.70 -19.36
CA GLY A 125 6.45 13.16 -20.61
C GLY A 125 7.35 11.95 -20.56
N TYR A 126 7.65 11.40 -19.37
CA TYR A 126 8.41 10.15 -19.24
C TYR A 126 7.47 8.97 -19.05
N LYS A 127 7.96 7.77 -19.39
CA LYS A 127 7.20 6.53 -19.23
C LYS A 127 7.04 6.16 -17.76
N PHE A 128 5.91 5.54 -17.43
CA PHE A 128 5.68 5.07 -16.07
C PHE A 128 6.78 4.10 -15.61
N SER A 129 7.20 3.17 -16.47
CA SER A 129 8.24 2.19 -16.12
C SER A 129 9.55 2.84 -15.69
N THR A 130 9.94 3.94 -16.34
CA THR A 130 11.15 4.69 -15.96
C THR A 130 11.03 5.30 -14.57
N TYR A 131 9.88 5.90 -14.30
CA TYR A 131 9.58 6.49 -13.01
C TYR A 131 9.48 5.42 -11.90
N ALA A 132 8.77 4.34 -12.20
CA ALA A 132 8.54 3.25 -11.25
C ALA A 132 9.86 2.56 -10.86
N THR A 133 10.80 2.42 -11.80
CA THR A 133 12.11 1.81 -11.54
C THR A 133 12.80 2.50 -10.36
N TRP A 134 12.76 3.83 -10.31
CA TRP A 134 13.37 4.58 -9.21
C TRP A 134 12.71 4.23 -7.87
N TRP A 135 11.38 4.23 -7.83
CA TRP A 135 10.63 3.91 -6.62
C TRP A 135 10.82 2.49 -6.14
N ILE A 136 10.85 1.54 -7.07
CA ILE A 136 11.06 0.13 -6.76
C ILE A 136 12.45 -0.07 -6.17
N ARG A 137 13.46 0.50 -6.81
CA ARG A 137 14.84 0.41 -6.36
C ARG A 137 15.02 1.06 -4.98
N GLN A 138 14.42 2.23 -4.79
CA GLN A 138 14.45 2.95 -3.52
C GLN A 138 13.84 2.11 -2.38
N ALA A 139 12.71 1.48 -2.63
CA ALA A 139 12.06 0.63 -1.64
C ALA A 139 12.91 -0.58 -1.28
N ILE A 140 13.49 -1.23 -2.27
CA ILE A 140 14.33 -2.42 -2.06
C ILE A 140 15.63 -2.06 -1.32
N THR A 141 16.33 -1.01 -1.76
CA THR A 141 17.58 -0.63 -1.12
C THR A 141 17.37 -0.14 0.31
N ARG A 142 16.27 0.58 0.56
CA ARG A 142 15.91 0.98 1.92
C ARG A 142 15.64 -0.22 2.80
N ALA A 143 14.92 -1.22 2.31
CA ALA A 143 14.63 -2.44 3.07
C ALA A 143 15.91 -3.20 3.43
N ILE A 144 16.85 -3.30 2.49
CA ILE A 144 18.16 -3.93 2.73
C ILE A 144 18.94 -3.15 3.79
N ALA A 145 18.95 -1.83 3.70
CA ALA A 145 19.67 -0.98 4.66
C ALA A 145 19.06 -1.09 6.05
N ASP A 146 17.73 -1.08 6.17
CA ASP A 146 17.04 -1.16 7.44
C ASP A 146 17.25 -2.52 8.10
N GLN A 147 17.40 -3.58 7.33
CA GLN A 147 17.70 -4.90 7.84
C GLN A 147 19.06 -4.95 8.54
N SER A 148 20.05 -4.22 8.03
CA SER A 148 21.39 -4.20 8.62
C SER A 148 21.45 -3.43 9.93
N ARG A 149 20.41 -2.71 10.29
CA ARG A 149 20.31 -1.96 11.54
C ARG A 149 19.66 -2.80 12.64
N THR A 150 20.48 -3.60 13.29
CA THR A 150 20.36 -4.12 14.66
C THR A 150 19.10 -4.79 15.15
N ILE A 151 17.96 -4.70 14.55
CA ILE A 151 16.81 -5.47 14.99
C ILE A 151 16.32 -6.27 13.81
N ARG A 152 16.88 -7.47 13.73
CA ARG A 152 16.35 -8.50 12.87
C ARG A 152 14.95 -8.80 13.39
N LEU A 153 13.97 -8.15 12.77
CA LEU A 153 12.59 -8.48 13.03
C LEU A 153 12.37 -9.93 12.63
N PRO A 154 11.81 -10.75 13.51
CA PRO A 154 11.59 -12.16 13.21
C PRO A 154 10.79 -12.34 11.93
N VAL A 155 11.00 -13.47 11.27
CA VAL A 155 10.31 -13.92 10.06
C VAL A 155 8.78 -13.76 10.16
N HIS A 156 8.26 -13.61 11.37
CA HIS A 156 6.83 -13.50 11.65
C HIS A 156 6.32 -12.06 11.74
N LEU A 157 7.13 -11.07 11.36
CA LEU A 157 6.70 -9.66 11.45
C LEU A 157 5.44 -9.39 10.61
N TYR A 158 5.40 -9.92 9.40
CA TYR A 158 4.23 -9.73 8.53
C TYR A 158 2.98 -10.39 9.10
N GLU A 159 3.13 -11.56 9.69
CA GLU A 159 2.03 -12.23 10.36
C GLU A 159 1.56 -11.42 11.56
N THR A 160 2.50 -10.88 12.34
CA THR A 160 2.18 -10.04 13.49
C THR A 160 1.46 -8.76 13.06
N ILE A 161 1.94 -8.10 11.99
CA ILE A 161 1.30 -6.90 11.43
C ILE A 161 -0.13 -7.22 10.99
N SER A 162 -0.33 -8.33 10.29
CA SER A 162 -1.66 -8.77 9.86
C SER A 162 -2.57 -9.03 11.04
N ARG A 163 -2.06 -9.65 12.10
CA ARG A 163 -2.81 -9.89 13.33
C ARG A 163 -3.18 -8.59 14.04
N ILE A 164 -2.28 -7.61 14.07
CA ILE A 164 -2.55 -6.30 14.65
C ILE A 164 -3.68 -5.62 13.90
N LYS A 165 -3.63 -5.62 12.57
CA LYS A 165 -4.68 -5.02 11.73
C LYS A 165 -6.02 -5.70 11.95
N LYS A 166 -6.03 -7.02 11.99
CA LYS A 166 -7.25 -7.82 12.20
C LYS A 166 -7.82 -7.56 13.61
N THR A 167 -6.96 -7.58 14.63
CA THR A 167 -7.36 -7.32 16.01
C THR A 167 -7.93 -5.91 16.15
N THR A 168 -7.27 -4.92 15.57
CA THR A 168 -7.75 -3.53 15.59
C THR A 168 -9.13 -3.43 14.97
N LYS A 169 -9.36 -4.10 13.85
CA LYS A 169 -10.66 -4.09 13.17
C LYS A 169 -11.74 -4.76 14.01
N VAL A 170 -11.44 -5.92 14.59
CA VAL A 170 -12.38 -6.66 15.43
C VAL A 170 -12.75 -5.86 16.66
N LEU A 171 -11.78 -5.28 17.37
CA LEU A 171 -12.04 -4.46 18.56
C LEU A 171 -12.81 -3.20 18.21
N SER A 172 -12.50 -2.59 17.05
CA SER A 172 -13.22 -1.41 16.58
C SER A 172 -14.70 -1.69 16.35
N GLN A 173 -15.01 -2.86 15.77
CA GLN A 173 -16.40 -3.29 15.56
C GLN A 173 -17.09 -3.62 16.87
N GLU A 174 -16.39 -4.30 17.77
CA GLU A 174 -16.92 -4.70 19.07
C GLU A 174 -17.22 -3.50 19.97
N PHE A 175 -16.31 -2.52 20.00
CA PHE A 175 -16.44 -1.34 20.87
C PHE A 175 -17.26 -0.21 20.24
N GLY A 176 -17.48 -0.25 18.91
CA GLY A 176 -18.13 0.85 18.21
C GLY A 176 -17.29 2.12 18.18
N ARG A 177 -15.99 2.02 18.44
CA ARG A 177 -15.02 3.12 18.43
C ARG A 177 -13.63 2.57 18.14
N LYS A 178 -12.69 3.47 17.91
CA LYS A 178 -11.29 3.11 17.72
C LYS A 178 -10.70 2.55 19.01
N PRO A 179 -10.09 1.36 19.00
CA PRO A 179 -9.48 0.81 20.22
C PRO A 179 -8.22 1.59 20.61
N THR A 180 -7.92 1.59 21.90
CA THR A 180 -6.69 2.20 22.42
C THR A 180 -5.51 1.24 22.20
N GLU A 181 -4.29 1.79 22.31
CA GLU A 181 -3.07 0.98 22.23
C GLU A 181 -3.04 -0.12 23.30
N GLU A 182 -3.48 0.22 24.53
CA GLU A 182 -3.56 -0.71 25.64
C GLU A 182 -4.51 -1.86 25.33
N GLU A 183 -5.65 -1.56 24.75
CA GLU A 183 -6.64 -2.58 24.37
C GLU A 183 -6.10 -3.51 23.30
N ILE A 184 -5.40 -2.98 22.29
CA ILE A 184 -4.80 -3.77 21.24
C ILE A 184 -3.67 -4.65 21.81
N ALA A 185 -2.79 -4.07 22.61
CA ALA A 185 -1.65 -4.78 23.22
C ALA A 185 -2.14 -5.91 24.13
N GLU A 186 -3.17 -5.67 24.94
CA GLU A 186 -3.75 -6.70 25.79
C GLU A 186 -4.33 -7.85 24.97
N SER A 187 -5.09 -7.54 23.93
CA SER A 187 -5.68 -8.54 23.04
C SER A 187 -4.62 -9.34 22.29
N MET A 188 -3.48 -8.73 21.98
CA MET A 188 -2.37 -9.38 21.27
C MET A 188 -1.39 -10.07 22.24
N GLU A 189 -1.62 -9.96 23.53
CA GLU A 189 -0.74 -10.51 24.57
C GLU A 189 0.71 -10.01 24.45
N MET A 190 0.86 -8.71 24.20
CA MET A 190 2.17 -8.07 24.09
C MET A 190 2.22 -6.77 24.89
N THR A 191 3.44 -6.27 25.13
CA THR A 191 3.61 -5.00 25.81
C THR A 191 3.26 -3.84 24.86
N ILE A 192 2.91 -2.69 25.46
CA ILE A 192 2.61 -1.47 24.69
C ILE A 192 3.85 -1.02 23.92
N GLU A 193 5.03 -1.12 24.50
CA GLU A 193 6.29 -0.77 23.86
C GLU A 193 6.55 -1.60 22.60
N LYS A 194 6.30 -2.90 22.68
CA LYS A 194 6.45 -3.81 21.54
C LYS A 194 5.44 -3.47 20.44
N LEU A 195 4.19 -3.20 20.82
CA LEU A 195 3.15 -2.80 19.86
C LEU A 195 3.54 -1.53 19.14
N ARG A 196 3.98 -0.50 19.88
CA ARG A 196 4.41 0.79 19.31
C ARG A 196 5.58 0.62 18.36
N PHE A 197 6.54 -0.22 18.74
CA PHE A 197 7.71 -0.50 17.91
C PHE A 197 7.30 -1.14 16.59
N ILE A 198 6.46 -2.17 16.63
CA ILE A 198 5.98 -2.86 15.43
C ILE A 198 5.15 -1.92 14.55
N ALA A 199 4.24 -1.16 15.15
CA ALA A 199 3.38 -0.23 14.45
C ALA A 199 4.20 0.85 13.73
N LYS A 200 5.21 1.39 14.39
CA LYS A 200 6.10 2.41 13.81
C LYS A 200 6.91 1.82 12.65
N SER A 201 7.44 0.61 12.82
CA SER A 201 8.23 -0.07 11.78
C SER A 201 7.40 -0.36 10.53
N ALA A 202 6.12 -0.68 10.70
CA ALA A 202 5.20 -0.99 9.62
C ALA A 202 4.43 0.22 9.11
N GLN A 203 4.61 1.39 9.72
CA GLN A 203 3.86 2.61 9.44
C GLN A 203 2.34 2.39 9.53
N LEU A 204 1.92 1.59 10.52
CA LEU A 204 0.50 1.35 10.76
C LEU A 204 -0.14 2.58 11.42
N PRO A 205 -1.35 2.97 10.99
CA PRO A 205 -2.07 4.09 11.60
C PRO A 205 -2.70 3.67 12.91
N ILE A 206 -1.87 3.36 13.91
CA ILE A 206 -2.35 3.16 15.27
C ILE A 206 -2.37 4.52 15.91
N SER A 207 -3.51 4.88 16.47
CA SER A 207 -3.69 6.16 17.14
C SER A 207 -2.76 6.24 18.34
N LEU A 208 -1.80 7.16 18.25
CA LEU A 208 -0.83 7.42 19.32
C LEU A 208 -1.32 8.47 20.31
N GLU A 209 -2.62 8.77 20.31
CA GLU A 209 -3.21 9.72 21.24
C GLU A 209 -4.33 9.10 22.03
#